data_2ad64caad3e567378261d5ece1f8d079
#
_entry.id   2ad64caad3e567378261d5ece1f8d079
#
_cell.length_a   1.000
_cell.length_b   1.000
_cell.length_c   1.000
_cell.angle_alpha   90.00
_cell.angle_beta   90.00
_cell.angle_gamma   90.00
#
_symmetry.space_group_name_H-M   'P 1'
#
loop_
_entity.id
_entity.type
_entity.pdbx_description
1 polymer ?
#
loop_
_entity_poly.entity_id
_entity_poly.type
_entity_poly.pdbx_seq_one_letter_code
_entity_poly.pdbx_strand_id
1 'polypeptide(L)'
;SYGKAPRPHKIFDEFYRRAVEDYGVNYVKGQVGKVAPQPNGQLLVQGVDLIDNKQILMEADMVVLATAIEPDPSVRGLATMLPASIDTNNFLTEAHAKLRPVESPTAGVFLSGVCQGPKDIPETVAQAGAAAVKAIGLLAKDKLMTNPRTAKSDELLCNGCSQCANVCPLG
;
A
#
# COMPACT_ATOMS: atom_id res chain seq x y z
N SER A 1 7.81 -20.23 1.49
CA SER A 1 7.23 -18.87 1.54
C SER A 1 8.03 -18.01 2.50
N TYR A 2 8.48 -16.89 1.99
CA TYR A 2 9.32 -15.95 2.71
C TYR A 2 8.46 -14.94 3.47
N GLY A 3 8.65 -14.79 4.78
CA GLY A 3 8.35 -13.57 5.45
C GLY A 3 7.18 -13.58 6.39
N LYS A 4 6.16 -12.88 6.27
CA LYS A 4 5.16 -12.59 7.29
C LYS A 4 4.18 -13.75 7.44
N ALA A 5 3.77 -14.01 8.69
CA ALA A 5 2.64 -14.90 8.95
C ALA A 5 1.46 -14.49 8.05
N PRO A 6 0.73 -15.48 7.51
CA PRO A 6 -0.46 -15.21 6.70
C PRO A 6 -1.37 -14.25 7.46
N ARG A 7 -1.89 -13.24 6.74
CA ARG A 7 -2.91 -12.37 7.32
C ARG A 7 -4.11 -13.22 7.74
N PRO A 8 -4.74 -12.98 8.89
CA PRO A 8 -5.88 -13.74 9.36
C PRO A 8 -7.11 -13.45 8.49
N HIS A 9 -7.21 -14.11 7.36
CA HIS A 9 -8.45 -14.23 6.60
C HIS A 9 -9.20 -15.50 7.03
N LYS A 10 -10.52 -15.45 7.04
CA LYS A 10 -11.41 -16.50 7.53
C LYS A 10 -11.21 -17.91 6.92
N ILE A 11 -10.44 -18.02 5.82
CA ILE A 11 -10.16 -19.28 5.11
C ILE A 11 -8.64 -19.53 5.02
N PHE A 12 -7.82 -18.65 5.57
CA PHE A 12 -6.38 -18.68 5.32
C PHE A 12 -5.68 -19.84 6.06
N ASP A 13 -6.10 -20.12 7.31
CA ASP A 13 -5.54 -21.22 8.09
C ASP A 13 -5.82 -22.57 7.42
N GLU A 14 -7.02 -22.75 6.86
CA GLU A 14 -7.37 -23.95 6.12
C GLU A 14 -6.58 -24.06 4.81
N PHE A 15 -6.42 -22.97 4.08
CA PHE A 15 -5.62 -22.92 2.87
C PHE A 15 -4.16 -23.27 3.16
N TYR A 16 -3.58 -22.71 4.22
CA TYR A 16 -2.22 -23.01 4.67
C TYR A 16 -2.07 -24.50 5.03
N ARG A 17 -2.99 -25.01 5.84
CA ARG A 17 -3.00 -26.42 6.25
C ARG A 17 -3.06 -27.35 5.05
N ARG A 18 -3.98 -27.13 4.12
CA ARG A 18 -4.09 -27.90 2.88
C ARG A 18 -2.81 -27.83 2.05
N ALA A 19 -2.18 -26.68 1.95
CA ALA A 19 -0.92 -26.55 1.22
C ALA A 19 0.18 -27.46 1.82
N VAL A 20 0.24 -27.57 3.13
CA VAL A 20 1.21 -28.44 3.82
C VAL A 20 0.80 -29.92 3.76
N GLU A 21 -0.45 -30.24 4.16
CA GLU A 21 -0.91 -31.61 4.35
C GLU A 21 -1.22 -32.32 3.03
N ASP A 22 -1.93 -31.64 2.10
CA ASP A 22 -2.39 -32.25 0.86
C ASP A 22 -1.36 -32.12 -0.27
N TYR A 23 -0.59 -31.03 -0.31
CA TYR A 23 0.33 -30.71 -1.40
C TYR A 23 1.81 -30.77 -1.00
N GLY A 24 2.13 -31.05 0.25
CA GLY A 24 3.51 -31.20 0.73
C GLY A 24 4.36 -29.92 0.65
N VAL A 25 3.72 -28.74 0.70
CA VAL A 25 4.44 -27.46 0.63
C VAL A 25 5.24 -27.22 1.90
N ASN A 26 6.55 -27.02 1.76
CA ASN A 26 7.43 -26.67 2.86
C ASN A 26 7.52 -25.14 3.01
N TYR A 27 7.16 -24.64 4.18
CA TYR A 27 7.32 -23.23 4.54
C TYR A 27 8.57 -23.05 5.39
N VAL A 28 9.50 -22.26 4.88
CA VAL A 28 10.73 -21.92 5.60
C VAL A 28 10.71 -20.44 5.96
N LYS A 29 10.90 -20.12 7.23
CA LYS A 29 11.08 -18.77 7.69
C LYS A 29 12.54 -18.38 7.50
N GLY A 30 12.86 -17.88 6.32
CA GLY A 30 14.24 -17.64 5.97
C GLY A 30 14.49 -16.43 5.11
N GLN A 31 15.73 -16.20 4.74
CA GLN A 31 16.15 -15.18 3.81
C GLN A 31 16.92 -15.79 2.65
N VAL A 32 16.39 -15.58 1.43
CA VAL A 32 17.11 -15.97 0.23
C VAL A 32 18.17 -14.91 -0.05
N GLY A 33 19.42 -15.33 -0.12
CA GLY A 33 20.54 -14.44 -0.40
C GLY A 33 20.99 -14.48 -1.85
N LYS A 34 20.86 -15.64 -2.52
CA LYS A 34 21.29 -15.82 -3.90
C LYS A 34 20.50 -16.90 -4.61
N VAL A 35 20.24 -16.70 -5.89
CA VAL A 35 19.77 -17.72 -6.83
C VAL A 35 20.77 -17.75 -7.98
N ALA A 36 21.31 -18.94 -8.29
CA ALA A 36 22.29 -19.11 -9.33
C ALA A 36 21.92 -20.26 -10.26
N PRO A 37 22.06 -20.13 -11.59
CA PRO A 37 21.85 -21.23 -12.51
C PRO A 37 22.96 -22.29 -12.35
N GLN A 38 22.58 -23.55 -12.51
CA GLN A 38 23.48 -24.70 -12.52
C GLN A 38 23.69 -25.26 -13.92
N PRO A 39 24.80 -25.98 -14.17
CA PRO A 39 25.05 -26.60 -15.48
C PRO A 39 24.01 -27.64 -15.91
N ASN A 40 23.29 -28.21 -14.95
CA ASN A 40 22.19 -29.18 -15.20
C ASN A 40 20.85 -28.52 -15.59
N GLY A 41 20.82 -27.19 -15.68
CA GLY A 41 19.61 -26.43 -15.99
C GLY A 41 18.74 -26.09 -14.78
N GLN A 42 19.08 -26.58 -13.59
CA GLN A 42 18.39 -26.24 -12.35
C GLN A 42 18.90 -24.91 -11.75
N LEU A 43 18.20 -24.42 -10.76
CA LEU A 43 18.55 -23.22 -10.00
C LEU A 43 18.98 -23.61 -8.59
N LEU A 44 20.16 -23.17 -8.16
CA LEU A 44 20.59 -23.29 -6.78
C LEU A 44 20.12 -22.07 -6.00
N VAL A 45 19.23 -22.30 -5.05
CA VAL A 45 18.76 -21.29 -4.12
C VAL A 45 19.55 -21.39 -2.81
N GLN A 46 20.22 -20.31 -2.46
CA GLN A 46 20.98 -20.19 -1.22
C GLN A 46 20.28 -19.23 -0.27
N GLY A 47 20.11 -19.64 0.96
CA GLY A 47 19.42 -18.85 1.97
C GLY A 47 19.82 -19.23 3.38
N VAL A 48 19.22 -18.58 4.35
CA VAL A 48 19.38 -18.84 5.78
C VAL A 48 18.01 -19.09 6.40
N ASP A 49 17.86 -20.20 7.12
CA ASP A 49 16.73 -20.39 8.03
C ASP A 49 16.93 -19.51 9.27
N LEU A 50 15.98 -18.62 9.52
CA LEU A 50 16.04 -17.68 10.66
C LEU A 50 15.57 -18.30 11.97
N ILE A 51 15.00 -19.49 11.95
CA ILE A 51 14.61 -20.21 13.18
C ILE A 51 15.82 -20.97 13.71
N ASP A 52 16.43 -21.78 12.86
CA ASP A 52 17.56 -22.63 13.24
C ASP A 52 18.92 -21.96 13.01
N ASN A 53 18.93 -20.78 12.40
CA ASN A 53 20.13 -20.05 11.97
C ASN A 53 21.08 -20.92 11.13
N LYS A 54 20.52 -21.77 10.25
CA LYS A 54 21.26 -22.66 9.38
C LYS A 54 21.23 -22.19 7.93
N GLN A 55 22.33 -22.41 7.24
CA GLN A 55 22.38 -22.20 5.81
C GLN A 55 21.54 -23.25 5.09
N ILE A 56 20.71 -22.79 4.14
CA ILE A 56 19.92 -23.65 3.27
C ILE A 56 20.49 -23.58 1.87
N LEU A 57 20.70 -24.75 1.28
CA LEU A 57 21.00 -24.92 -0.13
C LEU A 57 19.92 -25.82 -0.72
N MET A 58 19.23 -25.32 -1.73
CA MET A 58 18.12 -26.05 -2.35
C MET A 58 18.22 -25.96 -3.87
N GLU A 59 18.14 -27.09 -4.54
CA GLU A 59 17.98 -27.16 -5.99
C GLU A 59 16.50 -27.03 -6.34
N ALA A 60 16.21 -26.24 -7.35
CA ALA A 60 14.85 -25.98 -7.82
C ALA A 60 14.80 -25.94 -9.35
N ASP A 61 13.75 -26.50 -9.91
CA ASP A 61 13.49 -26.41 -11.35
C ASP A 61 12.98 -25.03 -11.75
N MET A 62 12.32 -24.36 -10.81
CA MET A 62 11.75 -23.00 -11.02
C MET A 62 11.78 -22.20 -9.73
N VAL A 63 12.09 -20.93 -9.82
CA VAL A 63 11.94 -19.96 -8.73
C VAL A 63 10.92 -18.90 -9.14
N VAL A 64 9.84 -18.79 -8.36
CA VAL A 64 8.82 -17.76 -8.55
C VAL A 64 9.04 -16.65 -7.55
N LEU A 65 9.23 -15.43 -8.06
CA LEU A 65 9.44 -14.25 -7.24
C LEU A 65 8.09 -13.58 -6.94
N ALA A 66 7.74 -13.49 -5.66
CA ALA A 66 6.64 -12.64 -5.19
C ALA A 66 7.17 -11.21 -5.00
N THR A 67 7.19 -10.44 -6.08
CA THR A 67 7.71 -9.07 -6.10
C THR A 67 6.77 -8.10 -5.40
N ALA A 68 7.31 -6.95 -4.97
CA ALA A 68 6.50 -5.86 -4.42
C ALA A 68 5.62 -5.22 -5.50
N ILE A 69 4.49 -4.65 -5.06
CA ILE A 69 3.67 -3.78 -5.89
C ILE A 69 4.18 -2.36 -5.68
N GLU A 70 4.53 -1.69 -6.75
CA GLU A 70 4.94 -0.28 -6.76
C GLU A 70 3.88 0.58 -7.44
N PRO A 71 3.71 1.84 -7.02
CA PRO A 71 2.79 2.76 -7.69
C PRO A 71 3.34 3.15 -9.07
N ASP A 72 2.43 3.42 -10.00
CA ASP A 72 2.79 3.95 -11.31
C ASP A 72 3.50 5.32 -11.15
N PRO A 73 4.58 5.60 -11.89
CA PRO A 73 5.30 6.87 -11.82
C PRO A 73 4.42 8.11 -12.07
N SER A 74 3.31 7.96 -12.82
CA SER A 74 2.35 9.05 -13.09
C SER A 74 1.59 9.52 -11.85
N VAL A 75 1.56 8.74 -10.78
CA VAL A 75 0.89 9.09 -9.50
C VAL A 75 1.41 10.41 -8.95
N ARG A 76 2.71 10.71 -9.08
CA ARG A 76 3.28 11.99 -8.64
C ARG A 76 2.69 13.18 -9.38
N GLY A 77 2.56 13.07 -10.72
CA GLY A 77 1.93 14.11 -11.54
C GLY A 77 0.46 14.31 -11.17
N LEU A 78 -0.26 13.21 -10.98
CA LEU A 78 -1.66 13.24 -10.55
C LEU A 78 -1.81 13.87 -9.15
N ALA A 79 -0.95 13.52 -8.22
CA ALA A 79 -0.94 14.09 -6.86
C ALA A 79 -0.73 15.61 -6.87
N THR A 80 0.10 16.11 -7.77
CA THR A 80 0.31 17.56 -7.95
C THR A 80 -0.93 18.24 -8.54
N MET A 81 -1.59 17.63 -9.52
CA MET A 81 -2.80 18.16 -10.15
C MET A 81 -4.00 18.20 -9.19
N LEU A 82 -4.13 17.18 -8.33
CA LEU A 82 -5.27 17.00 -7.41
C LEU A 82 -5.00 17.50 -5.99
N PRO A 83 -3.96 18.26 -5.70
CA PRO A 83 -3.29 18.52 -4.42
C PRO A 83 -3.47 17.37 -3.40
N ALA A 84 -3.09 16.13 -3.81
CA ALA A 84 -3.19 14.96 -2.97
C ALA A 84 -1.82 14.64 -2.35
N SER A 85 -1.82 14.17 -1.12
CA SER A 85 -0.58 13.77 -0.43
C SER A 85 -0.13 12.38 -0.87
N ILE A 86 1.18 12.18 -0.92
CA ILE A 86 1.83 10.88 -1.17
C ILE A 86 2.72 10.47 0.00
N ASP A 87 2.86 9.17 0.22
CA ASP A 87 3.75 8.62 1.23
C ASP A 87 5.20 8.49 0.73
N THR A 88 6.08 7.97 1.58
CA THR A 88 7.51 7.74 1.26
C THR A 88 7.72 6.71 0.14
N ASN A 89 6.72 5.88 -0.14
CA ASN A 89 6.73 4.88 -1.21
C ASN A 89 5.99 5.35 -2.47
N ASN A 90 5.57 6.62 -2.52
CA ASN A 90 4.82 7.27 -3.60
C ASN A 90 3.38 6.78 -3.78
N PHE A 91 2.76 6.16 -2.79
CA PHE A 91 1.32 5.90 -2.79
C PHE A 91 0.55 7.12 -2.28
N LEU A 92 -0.66 7.32 -2.80
CA LEU A 92 -1.55 8.36 -2.29
C LEU A 92 -1.98 8.03 -0.85
N THR A 93 -2.00 9.04 0.02
CA THR A 93 -2.35 8.85 1.43
C THR A 93 -3.78 9.29 1.72
N GLU A 94 -4.43 8.52 2.58
CA GLU A 94 -5.74 8.85 3.11
C GLU A 94 -5.66 9.94 4.20
N ALA A 95 -6.79 10.63 4.40
CA ALA A 95 -6.91 11.64 5.44
C ALA A 95 -6.79 11.07 6.86
N HIS A 96 -7.24 9.84 7.07
CA HIS A 96 -7.08 9.11 8.33
C HIS A 96 -7.34 7.61 8.13
N ALA A 97 -6.37 6.78 8.47
CA ALA A 97 -6.40 5.34 8.20
C ALA A 97 -7.64 4.59 8.73
N LYS A 98 -8.21 5.02 9.85
CA LYS A 98 -9.38 4.37 10.48
C LYS A 98 -10.69 5.12 10.24
N LEU A 99 -10.70 6.44 10.31
CA LEU A 99 -11.91 7.25 10.27
C LEU A 99 -12.27 7.73 8.86
N ARG A 100 -11.28 7.91 8.00
CA ARG A 100 -11.44 8.41 6.63
C ARG A 100 -10.53 7.64 5.65
N PRO A 101 -10.69 6.31 5.54
CA PRO A 101 -9.74 5.45 4.86
C PRO A 101 -9.78 5.53 3.33
N VAL A 102 -10.83 6.13 2.76
CA VAL A 102 -11.03 6.28 1.31
C VAL A 102 -11.09 7.74 0.87
N GLU A 103 -10.88 8.67 1.78
CA GLU A 103 -10.86 10.10 1.50
C GLU A 103 -9.42 10.59 1.57
N SER A 104 -8.97 11.35 0.60
CA SER A 104 -7.69 12.06 0.71
C SER A 104 -7.79 13.24 1.70
N PRO A 105 -6.67 13.84 2.12
CA PRO A 105 -6.70 15.10 2.87
C PRO A 105 -7.42 16.23 2.11
N THR A 106 -7.41 16.18 0.77
CA THR A 106 -8.10 17.15 -0.08
C THR A 106 -9.56 16.78 -0.26
N ALA A 107 -10.45 17.71 0.06
CA ALA A 107 -11.89 17.51 -0.06
C ALA A 107 -12.31 17.22 -1.50
N GLY A 108 -13.19 16.22 -1.68
CA GLY A 108 -13.70 15.80 -3.00
C GLY A 108 -12.80 14.83 -3.74
N VAL A 109 -11.62 14.47 -3.22
CA VAL A 109 -10.74 13.46 -3.77
C VAL A 109 -10.86 12.17 -2.96
N PHE A 110 -11.28 11.09 -3.61
CA PHE A 110 -11.47 9.78 -3.00
C PHE A 110 -10.46 8.79 -3.57
N LEU A 111 -9.98 7.88 -2.71
CA LEU A 111 -8.93 6.91 -3.03
C LEU A 111 -9.53 5.52 -3.13
N SER A 112 -9.11 4.76 -4.14
CA SER A 112 -9.56 3.40 -4.35
C SER A 112 -8.47 2.53 -4.98
N GLY A 113 -8.31 1.32 -4.43
CA GLY A 113 -7.41 0.32 -4.98
C GLY A 113 -5.93 0.58 -4.70
N VAL A 114 -5.08 0.12 -5.61
CA VAL A 114 -3.62 0.08 -5.44
C VAL A 114 -2.97 1.46 -5.40
N CYS A 115 -3.67 2.52 -5.81
CA CYS A 115 -3.12 3.88 -5.73
C CYS A 115 -2.77 4.31 -4.29
N GLN A 116 -3.41 3.71 -3.28
CA GLN A 116 -3.19 3.98 -1.85
C GLN A 116 -2.18 3.01 -1.20
N GLY A 117 -1.91 1.89 -1.84
CA GLY A 117 -1.01 0.85 -1.31
C GLY A 117 -1.31 -0.52 -1.89
N PRO A 118 -0.41 -1.49 -1.70
CA PRO A 118 -0.62 -2.86 -2.16
C PRO A 118 -1.89 -3.46 -1.56
N LYS A 119 -2.78 -3.98 -2.42
CA LYS A 119 -4.07 -4.58 -2.07
C LYS A 119 -4.36 -5.78 -2.96
N ASP A 120 -5.14 -6.72 -2.45
CA ASP A 120 -5.73 -7.78 -3.26
C ASP A 120 -7.02 -7.31 -3.98
N ILE A 121 -7.57 -8.18 -4.83
CA ILE A 121 -8.79 -7.86 -5.60
C ILE A 121 -10.00 -7.66 -4.68
N PRO A 122 -10.31 -8.54 -3.70
CA PRO A 122 -11.39 -8.34 -2.75
C PRO A 122 -11.29 -7.03 -1.96
N GLU A 123 -10.11 -6.69 -1.46
CA GLU A 123 -9.87 -5.43 -0.75
C GLU A 123 -10.10 -4.22 -1.67
N THR A 124 -9.62 -4.31 -2.92
CA THR A 124 -9.82 -3.26 -3.94
C THR A 124 -11.29 -3.02 -4.23
N VAL A 125 -12.08 -4.09 -4.41
CA VAL A 125 -13.53 -3.99 -4.67
C VAL A 125 -14.26 -3.39 -3.47
N ALA A 126 -13.94 -3.83 -2.26
CA ALA A 126 -14.54 -3.28 -1.04
C ALA A 126 -14.23 -1.78 -0.88
N GLN A 127 -12.99 -1.39 -1.15
CA GLN A 127 -12.57 0.01 -1.09
C GLN A 127 -13.24 0.85 -2.17
N ALA A 128 -13.38 0.33 -3.40
CA ALA A 128 -14.10 1.02 -4.47
C ALA A 128 -15.56 1.30 -4.09
N GLY A 129 -16.24 0.32 -3.48
CA GLY A 129 -17.59 0.52 -2.93
C GLY A 129 -17.64 1.61 -1.86
N ALA A 130 -16.68 1.62 -0.94
CA ALA A 130 -16.60 2.64 0.10
C ALA A 130 -16.36 4.05 -0.48
N ALA A 131 -15.45 4.18 -1.45
CA ALA A 131 -15.17 5.44 -2.13
C ALA A 131 -16.41 5.94 -2.90
N ALA A 132 -17.12 5.06 -3.60
CA ALA A 132 -18.37 5.38 -4.30
C ALA A 132 -19.46 5.89 -3.34
N VAL A 133 -19.65 5.24 -2.20
CA VAL A 133 -20.63 5.69 -1.17
C VAL A 133 -20.26 7.06 -0.63
N LYS A 134 -18.98 7.34 -0.41
CA LYS A 134 -18.51 8.67 0.02
C LYS A 134 -18.75 9.74 -1.04
N ALA A 135 -18.48 9.42 -2.31
CA ALA A 135 -18.75 10.32 -3.42
C ALA A 135 -20.26 10.62 -3.56
N ILE A 136 -21.12 9.60 -3.48
CA ILE A 136 -22.57 9.75 -3.50
C ILE A 136 -23.03 10.63 -2.32
N GLY A 137 -22.51 10.39 -1.12
CA GLY A 137 -22.84 11.17 0.07
C GLY A 137 -22.47 12.66 -0.06
N LEU A 138 -21.46 12.98 -0.87
CA LEU A 138 -21.11 14.36 -1.22
C LEU A 138 -22.08 14.93 -2.27
N LEU A 139 -22.32 14.18 -3.35
CA LEU A 139 -23.10 14.63 -4.52
C LEU A 139 -24.61 14.66 -4.27
N ALA A 140 -25.11 13.89 -3.31
CA ALA A 140 -26.54 13.86 -2.95
C ALA A 140 -27.02 15.09 -2.17
N LYS A 141 -26.12 16.04 -1.88
CA LYS A 141 -26.48 17.27 -1.13
C LYS A 141 -26.73 18.41 -2.10
N ASP A 142 -27.85 19.10 -1.93
CA ASP A 142 -28.17 20.32 -2.70
C ASP A 142 -27.16 21.46 -2.44
N LYS A 143 -26.55 21.48 -1.25
CA LYS A 143 -25.58 22.51 -0.85
C LYS A 143 -24.46 21.84 -0.04
N LEU A 144 -23.24 22.22 -0.33
CA LEU A 144 -22.07 21.87 0.48
C LEU A 144 -21.84 22.96 1.52
N MET A 145 -21.82 22.56 2.79
CA MET A 145 -21.43 23.44 3.88
C MET A 145 -19.91 23.44 3.99
N THR A 146 -19.29 24.57 3.66
CA THR A 146 -17.85 24.76 3.86
C THR A 146 -17.59 25.36 5.23
N ASN A 147 -16.48 25.00 5.85
CA ASN A 147 -16.04 25.67 7.08
C ASN A 147 -15.50 27.05 6.70
N PRO A 148 -16.14 28.16 7.15
CA PRO A 148 -15.70 29.50 6.79
C PRO A 148 -14.37 29.89 7.47
N ARG A 149 -13.89 29.11 8.42
CA ARG A 149 -12.62 29.37 9.13
C ARG A 149 -11.44 28.85 8.30
N THR A 150 -11.09 29.59 7.28
CA THR A 150 -9.85 29.38 6.52
C THR A 150 -8.85 30.47 6.82
N ALA A 151 -7.60 30.10 7.03
CA ALA A 151 -6.52 31.08 7.13
C ALA A 151 -6.37 31.77 5.77
N LYS A 152 -6.39 33.11 5.77
CA LYS A 152 -6.19 33.90 4.58
C LYS A 152 -5.12 34.95 4.87
N SER A 153 -4.10 35.02 4.02
CA SER A 153 -3.11 36.08 4.07
C SER A 153 -3.72 37.37 3.53
N ASP A 154 -3.43 38.48 4.18
CA ASP A 154 -3.70 39.78 3.63
C ASP A 154 -2.58 40.14 2.64
N GLU A 155 -2.92 40.25 1.36
CA GLU A 155 -1.96 40.51 0.29
C GLU A 155 -1.24 41.87 0.42
N LEU A 156 -1.89 42.85 1.05
CA LEU A 156 -1.33 44.20 1.25
C LEU A 156 -0.32 44.21 2.41
N LEU A 157 -0.46 43.32 3.38
CA LEU A 157 0.40 43.23 4.56
C LEU A 157 1.41 42.10 4.49
N CYS A 158 1.25 41.18 3.53
CA CYS A 158 2.10 40.01 3.39
C CYS A 158 3.46 40.41 2.80
N ASN A 159 4.53 40.16 3.56
CA ASN A 159 5.91 40.37 3.12
C ASN A 159 6.57 39.13 2.53
N GLY A 160 5.84 38.03 2.38
CA GLY A 160 6.35 36.78 1.79
C GLY A 160 7.30 35.96 2.69
N CYS A 161 7.33 36.18 4.01
CA CYS A 161 8.27 35.52 4.92
C CYS A 161 8.03 34.03 5.15
N SER A 162 6.96 33.45 4.60
CA SER A 162 6.58 32.02 4.70
C SER A 162 6.37 31.48 6.13
N GLN A 163 6.33 32.32 7.15
CA GLN A 163 6.11 31.87 8.53
C GLN A 163 4.76 31.17 8.71
N CYS A 164 3.71 31.65 8.03
CA CYS A 164 2.39 31.02 8.07
C CYS A 164 2.40 29.59 7.50
N ALA A 165 3.20 29.32 6.46
CA ALA A 165 3.37 27.99 5.93
C ALA A 165 4.18 27.08 6.89
N ASN A 166 5.23 27.65 7.50
CA ASN A 166 6.10 26.89 8.40
C ASN A 166 5.41 26.46 9.72
N VAL A 167 4.41 27.21 10.18
CA VAL A 167 3.65 26.88 11.40
C VAL A 167 2.34 26.13 11.10
N CYS A 168 1.99 25.96 9.82
CA CYS A 168 0.77 25.25 9.44
C CYS A 168 0.95 23.75 9.64
N PRO A 169 0.13 23.08 10.47
CA PRO A 169 0.24 21.64 10.68
C PRO A 169 -0.20 20.81 9.46
N LEU A 170 -0.74 21.45 8.44
CA LEU A 170 -1.22 20.81 7.21
C LEU A 170 -0.29 21.02 6.01
N GLY A 171 0.83 21.72 6.20
CA GLY A 171 1.86 21.95 5.17
C GLY A 171 1.63 23.18 4.32
#